data_44089bbc1ec9841c1a51364bb5910e95
#
_entry.id   44089bbc1ec9841c1a51364bb5910e95
#
_cell.length_a   1.000
_cell.length_b   1.000
_cell.length_c   1.000
_cell.angle_alpha   90.00
_cell.angle_beta   90.00
_cell.angle_gamma   90.00
#
_symmetry.space_group_name_H-M   'P 1'
#
loop_
_entity.id
_entity.type
_entity.pdbx_description
1 polymer ?
#
loop_
_entity_poly.entity_id
_entity_poly.type
_entity_poly.pdbx_seq_one_letter_code
_entity_poly.pdbx_strand_id
1 'polypeptide(L)'
;RGFSRISWQSVQRMTPTSKTLESMYLMLCQMKPFNTWDLPNTALINFVVTAEEDAYGTYVYDDDIHIITISKAKCSHFETILKTLAHEMIHMKRYKTKAWDQHDAVFRRYAKSIANEFGFDPLEL
;
A
#
# COMPACT_ATOMS: atom_id res chain seq x y z
N ARG A 1 23.27 -10.61 30.25
CA ARG A 1 24.15 -10.16 29.65
C ARG A 1 24.09 -10.45 28.22
N GLY A 2 24.36 -9.76 27.34
CA GLY A 2 24.33 -10.03 25.93
C GLY A 2 23.01 -9.79 25.25
N PHE A 3 22.01 -9.25 25.93
CA PHE A 3 20.75 -8.88 25.26
C PHE A 3 20.75 -7.42 24.91
N SER A 4 20.39 -7.15 23.67
CA SER A 4 20.01 -5.82 23.25
C SER A 4 18.49 -5.73 23.29
N ARG A 5 17.98 -4.72 23.93
CA ARG A 5 16.54 -4.55 24.07
C ARG A 5 16.11 -3.27 23.40
N ILE A 6 15.14 -3.38 22.49
CA ILE A 6 14.53 -2.21 21.87
C ILE A 6 13.31 -1.84 22.70
N SER A 7 13.26 -0.59 23.12
CA SER A 7 12.13 -0.07 23.87
C SER A 7 11.25 0.77 22.92
N TRP A 8 10.01 0.35 22.75
CA TRP A 8 9.04 1.03 21.91
C TRP A 8 8.02 1.77 22.74
N GLN A 9 8.51 2.69 23.57
CA GLN A 9 7.64 3.46 24.46
C GLN A 9 6.77 4.44 23.76
N SER A 10 7.13 4.82 22.53
CA SER A 10 6.31 5.65 21.69
C SER A 10 6.32 5.08 20.29
N VAL A 11 5.23 5.32 19.55
CA VAL A 11 5.13 4.85 18.18
C VAL A 11 6.09 5.66 17.31
N GLN A 12 6.90 4.98 16.54
CA GLN A 12 7.90 5.60 15.68
C GLN A 12 7.25 6.24 14.46
N ARG A 13 7.45 7.53 14.29
CA ARG A 13 7.00 8.23 13.10
C ARG A 13 8.01 8.05 11.98
N MET A 14 7.48 8.01 10.76
CA MET A 14 8.31 8.00 9.54
C MET A 14 7.77 9.03 8.57
N THR A 15 8.66 9.51 7.71
CA THR A 15 8.27 10.32 6.58
C THR A 15 8.54 9.52 5.32
N PRO A 16 7.52 8.96 4.66
CA PRO A 16 7.74 8.17 3.46
C PRO A 16 8.25 9.04 2.32
N THR A 17 9.04 8.43 1.46
CA THR A 17 9.50 9.03 0.20
C THR A 17 9.06 8.13 -0.94
N SER A 18 9.21 8.59 -2.17
CA SER A 18 8.96 7.75 -3.35
C SER A 18 9.79 6.47 -3.28
N LYS A 19 11.02 6.58 -2.80
CA LYS A 19 11.92 5.43 -2.63
C LYS A 19 11.39 4.45 -1.59
N THR A 20 10.86 4.96 -0.49
CA THR A 20 10.23 4.14 0.55
C THR A 20 9.08 3.32 -0.04
N LEU A 21 8.22 3.98 -0.81
CA LEU A 21 7.05 3.32 -1.41
C LEU A 21 7.46 2.27 -2.42
N GLU A 22 8.45 2.56 -3.24
CA GLU A 22 8.95 1.59 -4.22
C GLU A 22 9.51 0.36 -3.53
N SER A 23 10.29 0.56 -2.48
CA SER A 23 10.88 -0.55 -1.71
C SER A 23 9.81 -1.41 -1.06
N MET A 24 8.78 -0.78 -0.48
CA MET A 24 7.66 -1.51 0.12
C MET A 24 6.86 -2.27 -0.93
N TYR A 25 6.63 -1.66 -2.09
CA TYR A 25 5.94 -2.30 -3.19
C TYR A 25 6.68 -3.57 -3.63
N LEU A 26 7.99 -3.47 -3.84
CA LEU A 26 8.81 -4.61 -4.25
C LEU A 26 8.79 -5.72 -3.20
N MET A 27 8.83 -5.35 -1.92
CA MET A 27 8.72 -6.31 -0.82
C MET A 27 7.36 -7.02 -0.86
N LEU A 28 6.28 -6.28 -0.98
CA LEU A 28 4.93 -6.84 -1.02
C LEU A 28 4.73 -7.76 -2.21
N CYS A 29 5.31 -7.42 -3.37
CA CYS A 29 5.19 -8.23 -4.57
C CYS A 29 5.85 -9.61 -4.42
N GLN A 30 6.74 -9.81 -3.44
CA GLN A 30 7.32 -11.10 -3.15
C GLN A 30 6.47 -11.94 -2.20
N MET A 31 5.41 -11.38 -1.64
CA MET A 31 4.62 -11.98 -0.58
C MET A 31 3.21 -12.30 -1.05
N LYS A 32 2.59 -13.31 -0.43
CA LYS A 32 1.18 -13.61 -0.67
C LYS A 32 0.31 -12.46 -0.14
N PRO A 33 -0.79 -12.14 -0.76
CA PRO A 33 -1.31 -12.71 -2.02
C PRO A 33 -0.76 -11.99 -3.26
N PHE A 34 0.00 -10.91 -3.09
CA PHE A 34 0.46 -10.04 -4.17
C PHE A 34 1.29 -10.78 -5.23
N ASN A 35 2.05 -11.79 -4.81
CA ASN A 35 2.92 -12.53 -5.71
C ASN A 35 2.17 -13.35 -6.77
N THR A 36 0.85 -13.49 -6.63
CA THR A 36 0.02 -14.20 -7.61
C THR A 36 -0.79 -13.24 -8.49
N TRP A 37 -0.66 -11.94 -8.29
CA TRP A 37 -1.51 -10.95 -8.97
C TRP A 37 -0.96 -10.43 -10.29
N ASP A 38 0.28 -10.74 -10.62
CA ASP A 38 0.93 -10.25 -11.83
C ASP A 38 0.90 -8.71 -11.92
N LEU A 39 1.34 -8.07 -10.86
CA LEU A 39 1.32 -6.62 -10.74
C LEU A 39 2.37 -5.96 -11.64
N PRO A 40 2.16 -4.68 -12.02
CA PRO A 40 3.08 -3.98 -12.91
C PRO A 40 4.51 -3.88 -12.38
N ASN A 41 5.46 -3.85 -13.30
CA ASN A 41 6.85 -3.54 -13.01
C ASN A 41 6.97 -2.09 -12.54
N THR A 42 7.90 -1.81 -11.64
CA THR A 42 8.10 -0.46 -11.10
C THR A 42 8.42 0.58 -12.16
N ALA A 43 8.96 0.16 -13.31
CA ALA A 43 9.20 1.08 -14.42
C ALA A 43 7.90 1.70 -14.95
N LEU A 44 6.75 1.07 -14.69
CA LEU A 44 5.44 1.54 -15.14
C LEU A 44 4.66 2.22 -14.01
N ILE A 45 5.28 2.43 -12.85
CA ILE A 45 4.62 2.99 -11.68
C ILE A 45 5.33 4.27 -11.25
N ASN A 46 4.55 5.31 -11.02
CA ASN A 46 5.04 6.55 -10.43
C ASN A 46 4.55 6.58 -8.98
N PHE A 47 5.48 6.52 -8.03
CA PHE A 47 5.17 6.61 -6.60
C PHE A 47 5.31 8.08 -6.17
N VAL A 48 4.22 8.66 -5.69
CA VAL A 48 4.14 10.07 -5.35
C VAL A 48 3.82 10.21 -3.87
N VAL A 49 4.51 11.12 -3.19
CA VAL A 49 4.20 11.48 -1.81
C VAL A 49 3.70 12.91 -1.81
N THR A 50 2.56 13.13 -1.16
CA THR A 50 1.94 14.46 -1.06
C THR A 50 1.79 14.87 0.39
N ALA A 51 1.73 16.17 0.65
CA ALA A 51 1.45 16.72 1.97
C ALA A 51 -0.06 16.97 2.18
N GLU A 52 -0.89 16.72 1.17
CA GLU A 52 -2.33 16.94 1.26
C GLU A 52 -2.97 15.93 2.22
N GLU A 53 -4.11 16.36 2.82
CA GLU A 53 -4.76 15.59 3.89
C GLU A 53 -6.16 15.10 3.52
N ASP A 54 -6.59 15.24 2.29
CA ASP A 54 -7.93 14.87 1.86
C ASP A 54 -8.13 13.36 1.71
N ALA A 55 -7.06 12.60 1.61
CA ALA A 55 -7.10 11.14 1.54
C ALA A 55 -5.80 10.54 2.06
N TYR A 56 -5.85 9.27 2.48
CA TYR A 56 -4.64 8.53 2.86
C TYR A 56 -3.79 8.23 1.62
N GLY A 57 -4.44 7.85 0.53
CA GLY A 57 -3.77 7.58 -0.72
C GLY A 57 -4.76 7.51 -1.86
N THR A 58 -4.23 7.49 -3.08
CA THR A 58 -5.02 7.34 -4.30
C THR A 58 -4.26 6.48 -5.30
N TYR A 59 -5.02 5.90 -6.20
CA TYR A 59 -4.47 5.22 -7.36
C TYR A 59 -5.18 5.70 -8.61
N VAL A 60 -4.41 6.00 -9.66
CA VAL A 60 -4.96 6.27 -10.99
C VAL A 60 -4.05 5.65 -12.05
N TYR A 61 -4.64 5.35 -13.20
CA TYR A 61 -3.92 4.90 -14.38
C TYR A 61 -4.10 5.95 -15.46
N ASP A 62 -3.02 6.53 -15.92
CA ASP A 62 -3.05 7.62 -16.87
C ASP A 62 -1.87 7.51 -17.83
N ASP A 63 -2.17 7.55 -19.13
CA ASP A 63 -1.15 7.56 -20.19
C ASP A 63 -0.13 6.42 -20.01
N ASP A 64 -0.64 5.21 -19.82
CA ASP A 64 0.13 3.96 -19.69
C ASP A 64 1.01 3.90 -18.43
N ILE A 65 0.81 4.82 -17.47
CA ILE A 65 1.54 4.84 -16.22
C ILE A 65 0.55 4.68 -15.06
N HIS A 66 0.94 3.85 -14.10
CA HIS A 66 0.21 3.69 -12.83
C HIS A 66 0.74 4.74 -11.86
N ILE A 67 -0.16 5.44 -11.19
CA ILE A 67 0.25 6.48 -10.23
C ILE A 67 -0.35 6.14 -8.87
N ILE A 68 0.51 5.87 -7.91
CA ILE A 68 0.12 5.65 -6.51
C ILE A 68 0.60 6.86 -5.72
N THR A 69 -0.34 7.56 -5.09
CA THR A 69 -0.05 8.72 -4.26
C THR A 69 -0.36 8.40 -2.81
N ILE A 70 0.56 8.71 -1.91
CA ILE A 70 0.40 8.48 -0.48
C ILE A 70 0.56 9.82 0.24
N SER A 71 -0.34 10.11 1.18
CA SER A 71 -0.28 11.31 2.01
C SER A 71 0.68 11.10 3.16
N LYS A 72 1.78 11.85 3.20
CA LYS A 72 2.70 11.78 4.34
C LYS A 72 2.12 12.44 5.59
N ALA A 73 1.08 13.28 5.42
CA ALA A 73 0.40 13.89 6.56
C ALA A 73 -0.45 12.87 7.31
N LYS A 74 -1.11 11.96 6.59
CA LYS A 74 -1.97 10.93 7.19
C LYS A 74 -1.24 9.61 7.40
N CYS A 75 -0.16 9.36 6.67
CA CYS A 75 0.59 8.11 6.73
C CYS A 75 2.00 8.39 7.25
N SER A 76 2.12 8.41 8.57
CA SER A 76 3.39 8.70 9.25
C SER A 76 3.89 7.55 10.11
N HIS A 77 3.31 6.37 9.95
CA HIS A 77 3.72 5.16 10.65
C HIS A 77 3.78 4.00 9.65
N PHE A 78 4.69 3.07 9.90
CA PHE A 78 4.95 1.97 8.97
C PHE A 78 3.66 1.22 8.63
N GLU A 79 2.87 0.88 9.64
CA GLU A 79 1.64 0.12 9.44
C GLU A 79 0.65 0.87 8.56
N THR A 80 0.46 2.17 8.81
CA THR A 80 -0.47 2.99 8.03
C THR A 80 -0.02 3.11 6.58
N ILE A 81 1.28 3.31 6.37
CA ILE A 81 1.85 3.38 5.02
C ILE A 81 1.61 2.06 4.30
N LEU A 82 1.89 0.94 4.97
CA LEU A 82 1.78 -0.38 4.38
C LEU A 82 0.33 -0.71 4.00
N LYS A 83 -0.61 -0.45 4.91
CA LYS A 83 -2.04 -0.70 4.66
C LYS A 83 -2.55 0.15 3.51
N THR A 84 -2.17 1.42 3.48
CA THR A 84 -2.59 2.33 2.41
C THR A 84 -2.03 1.89 1.07
N LEU A 85 -0.75 1.54 1.03
CA LEU A 85 -0.13 1.04 -0.18
C LEU A 85 -0.81 -0.24 -0.67
N ALA A 86 -1.08 -1.19 0.25
CA ALA A 86 -1.78 -2.43 -0.08
C ALA A 86 -3.17 -2.15 -0.65
N HIS A 87 -3.89 -1.21 -0.07
CA HIS A 87 -5.20 -0.78 -0.56
C HIS A 87 -5.13 -0.29 -2.00
N GLU A 88 -4.17 0.58 -2.30
CA GLU A 88 -4.02 1.11 -3.66
C GLU A 88 -3.57 0.02 -4.63
N MET A 89 -2.80 -0.95 -4.17
CA MET A 89 -2.38 -2.08 -4.99
C MET A 89 -3.56 -2.96 -5.41
N ILE A 90 -4.63 -3.04 -4.60
CA ILE A 90 -5.85 -3.74 -5.01
C ILE A 90 -6.49 -3.02 -6.20
N HIS A 91 -6.61 -1.69 -6.11
CA HIS A 91 -7.15 -0.92 -7.23
C HIS A 91 -6.29 -1.10 -8.49
N MET A 92 -4.99 -1.10 -8.33
CA MET A 92 -4.05 -1.30 -9.43
C MET A 92 -4.22 -2.68 -10.07
N LYS A 93 -4.44 -3.72 -9.27
CA LYS A 93 -4.72 -5.07 -9.78
C LYS A 93 -5.92 -5.07 -10.71
N ARG A 94 -6.88 -4.19 -10.45
CA ARG A 94 -8.15 -4.14 -11.16
C ARG A 94 -8.22 -3.06 -12.24
N TYR A 95 -7.11 -2.46 -12.60
CA TYR A 95 -7.09 -1.22 -13.39
C TYR A 95 -7.78 -1.32 -14.76
N LYS A 96 -7.89 -2.52 -15.32
CA LYS A 96 -8.54 -2.74 -16.62
C LYS A 96 -10.05 -2.91 -16.51
N THR A 97 -10.60 -3.02 -15.30
CA THR A 97 -12.03 -3.23 -15.11
C THR A 97 -12.74 -1.90 -14.93
N LYS A 98 -14.03 -1.84 -15.27
CA LYS A 98 -14.83 -0.63 -15.04
C LYS A 98 -14.98 -0.31 -13.56
N ALA A 99 -14.95 -1.32 -12.72
CA ALA A 99 -15.13 -1.18 -11.27
C ALA A 99 -13.80 -1.04 -10.53
N TRP A 100 -12.74 -0.63 -11.20
CA TRP A 100 -11.39 -0.57 -10.62
C TRP A 100 -11.32 0.29 -9.36
N ASP A 101 -12.13 1.35 -9.29
CA ASP A 101 -12.15 2.29 -8.15
C ASP A 101 -13.19 1.94 -7.11
N GLN A 102 -13.91 0.84 -7.27
CA GLN A 102 -14.98 0.45 -6.36
C GLN A 102 -14.45 -0.41 -5.22
N HIS A 103 -15.06 -0.24 -4.03
CA HIS A 103 -14.81 -1.11 -2.89
C HIS A 103 -15.91 -2.18 -2.81
N ASP A 104 -16.11 -2.87 -3.90
CA ASP A 104 -17.16 -3.88 -4.06
C ASP A 104 -16.74 -5.23 -3.46
N ALA A 105 -17.54 -6.27 -3.72
CA ALA A 105 -17.28 -7.62 -3.20
C ALA A 105 -15.93 -8.17 -3.68
N VAL A 106 -15.54 -7.86 -4.92
CA VAL A 106 -14.24 -8.30 -5.46
C VAL A 106 -13.10 -7.62 -4.69
N PHE A 107 -13.20 -6.30 -4.49
CA PHE A 107 -12.23 -5.58 -3.67
C PHE A 107 -12.12 -6.20 -2.28
N ARG A 108 -13.27 -6.49 -1.66
CA ARG A 108 -13.30 -7.04 -0.31
C ARG A 108 -12.65 -8.41 -0.22
N ARG A 109 -12.76 -9.23 -1.25
CA ARG A 109 -12.07 -10.53 -1.29
C ARG A 109 -10.55 -10.35 -1.30
N TYR A 110 -10.05 -9.42 -2.10
CA TYR A 110 -8.62 -9.11 -2.11
C TYR A 110 -8.15 -8.55 -0.77
N ALA A 111 -8.91 -7.63 -0.20
CA ALA A 111 -8.58 -7.04 1.10
C ALA A 111 -8.55 -8.11 2.19
N LYS A 112 -9.49 -9.05 2.16
CA LYS A 112 -9.54 -10.15 3.13
C LYS A 112 -8.33 -11.07 2.99
N SER A 113 -7.90 -11.35 1.76
CA SER A 113 -6.70 -12.16 1.53
C SER A 113 -5.47 -11.51 2.11
N ILE A 114 -5.33 -10.20 1.94
CA ILE A 114 -4.21 -9.44 2.52
C ILE A 114 -4.29 -9.49 4.05
N ALA A 115 -5.47 -9.21 4.59
CA ALA A 115 -5.66 -9.18 6.04
C ALA A 115 -5.33 -10.54 6.68
N ASN A 116 -5.77 -11.62 6.05
CA ASN A 116 -5.49 -12.97 6.55
C ASN A 116 -4.00 -13.28 6.55
N GLU A 117 -3.29 -12.85 5.51
CA GLU A 117 -1.86 -13.14 5.39
C GLU A 117 -1.04 -12.31 6.38
N PHE A 118 -1.39 -11.04 6.57
CA PHE A 118 -0.58 -10.11 7.35
C PHE A 118 -1.10 -9.89 8.78
N GLY A 119 -2.28 -10.39 9.10
CA GLY A 119 -2.88 -10.20 10.41
C GLY A 119 -3.54 -8.84 10.58
N PHE A 120 -3.90 -8.17 9.50
CA PHE A 120 -4.63 -6.90 9.56
C PHE A 120 -6.11 -7.13 9.82
N ASP A 121 -6.78 -6.10 10.33
CA ASP A 121 -8.24 -6.07 10.35
C ASP A 121 -8.72 -5.81 8.92
N PRO A 122 -9.53 -6.72 8.34
CA PRO A 122 -9.99 -6.53 6.95
C PRO A 122 -10.80 -5.25 6.76
N LEU A 123 -11.39 -4.70 7.80
CA LEU A 123 -12.15 -3.45 7.71
C LEU A 123 -11.26 -2.23 7.61
N GLU A 124 -9.94 -2.39 7.81
CA GLU A 124 -8.98 -1.28 7.71
C GLU A 124 -8.25 -1.23 6.38
N LEU A 125 -8.68 -2.04 5.42
CA LEU A 125 -8.08 -2.04 4.08
C LEU A 125 -9.00 -1.46 3.00
#